data_6861d05c7555d373120a512fbc44fca7
#
_entry.id   6861d05c7555d373120a512fbc44fca7
#
_cell.length_a   1.000
_cell.length_b   1.000
_cell.length_c   1.000
_cell.angle_alpha   90.00
_cell.angle_beta   90.00
_cell.angle_gamma   90.00
#
_symmetry.space_group_name_H-M   'P 1'
#
loop_
_entity.id
_entity.type
_entity.pdbx_description
1 polymer ?
#
loop_
_entity_poly.entity_id
_entity_poly.type
_entity_poly.pdbx_seq_one_letter_code
_entity_poly.pdbx_strand_id
1 'polypeptide(L)'
;MKAKDRLLARGRSSVVVGTMALALAGSLDEAWADSCRLETVHGGIAFPVQHIPEDWACRLKFVIDHYTTANALGPLNTAMDASMYFHLLDHPPLAAALINRLDLADYKAEMRGPGRWWANDGEGTEGMVQLVYQERAIRVYYLEGTHRSRLLPNVSGKAVVFLRMGTVKEPSGHEAMENTLVAYTMLDNRVLSGLASLLRPLVGATVIRKLRKGIAVVNRLGLEIRQRPERVLFEATDPPPLPDEDVAFLKEALGGKGLPSMSGHSGRSTP
;
A
#
# COMPACT_ATOMS: atom_id res chain seq x y z
N MET A 1 -11.25 -49.92 86.03
CA MET A 1 -12.58 -50.61 85.94
C MET A 1 -13.17 -50.28 84.58
N LYS A 2 -13.43 -51.34 83.74
CA LYS A 2 -14.38 -51.45 82.63
C LYS A 2 -14.21 -50.43 81.49
N ALA A 3 -13.67 -50.75 80.30
CA ALA A 3 -14.09 -51.77 79.30
C ALA A 3 -15.26 -51.27 78.42
N LYS A 4 -14.98 -51.35 77.13
CA LYS A 4 -15.77 -51.81 75.99
C LYS A 4 -15.94 -50.72 74.92
N ASP A 5 -15.33 -50.94 73.82
CA ASP A 5 -15.64 -51.68 72.58
C ASP A 5 -16.53 -50.98 71.55
N ARG A 6 -16.05 -51.09 70.31
CA ARG A 6 -16.76 -51.24 69.04
C ARG A 6 -17.09 -49.94 68.27
N LEU A 7 -17.02 -49.81 67.00
CA LEU A 7 -16.78 -50.68 65.82
C LEU A 7 -16.66 -49.77 64.61
N LEU A 8 -15.77 -50.06 63.74
CA LEU A 8 -15.76 -49.94 62.26
C LEU A 8 -16.99 -49.27 61.60
N ALA A 9 -16.75 -48.26 60.80
CA ALA A 9 -17.40 -48.13 59.49
C ALA A 9 -16.45 -47.48 58.48
N ARG A 10 -16.00 -48.27 57.52
CA ARG A 10 -15.44 -47.92 56.27
C ARG A 10 -16.49 -47.14 55.46
N GLY A 11 -16.20 -45.88 55.10
CA GLY A 11 -16.99 -45.14 54.13
C GLY A 11 -16.05 -44.67 53.02
N ARG A 12 -16.15 -45.34 51.87
CA ARG A 12 -15.57 -44.94 50.59
C ARG A 12 -16.11 -43.54 50.23
N SER A 13 -15.25 -42.58 50.00
CA SER A 13 -15.59 -41.40 49.23
C SER A 13 -14.66 -41.31 48.04
N SER A 14 -15.26 -41.63 46.93
CA SER A 14 -14.69 -41.61 45.59
C SER A 14 -14.39 -40.18 45.18
N VAL A 15 -13.20 -40.01 44.71
CA VAL A 15 -12.74 -39.25 43.53
C VAL A 15 -13.88 -38.52 42.80
N VAL A 16 -13.92 -37.21 42.95
CA VAL A 16 -14.40 -36.24 41.93
C VAL A 16 -13.46 -35.05 41.98
N VAL A 17 -12.28 -35.23 41.39
CA VAL A 17 -11.38 -34.13 41.01
C VAL A 17 -10.93 -34.47 39.60
N GLY A 18 -11.57 -33.90 38.62
CA GLY A 18 -11.11 -34.12 37.25
C GLY A 18 -12.14 -33.80 36.21
N THR A 19 -12.65 -32.56 36.10
CA THR A 19 -13.30 -32.06 34.85
C THR A 19 -13.59 -30.55 34.91
N MET A 20 -12.65 -29.73 35.36
CA MET A 20 -12.84 -28.26 35.34
C MET A 20 -11.64 -27.48 34.79
N ALA A 21 -10.75 -28.15 34.07
CA ALA A 21 -9.53 -27.51 33.52
C ALA A 21 -9.51 -27.40 31.98
N LEU A 22 -10.55 -27.82 31.25
CA LEU A 22 -10.58 -27.77 29.78
C LEU A 22 -11.45 -26.66 29.17
N ALA A 23 -12.16 -25.84 29.96
CA ALA A 23 -13.07 -24.81 29.43
C ALA A 23 -12.46 -23.40 29.37
N LEU A 24 -11.21 -23.19 29.82
CA LEU A 24 -10.58 -21.86 29.85
C LEU A 24 -9.61 -21.59 28.73
N ALA A 25 -9.26 -22.59 27.91
CA ALA A 25 -8.31 -22.37 26.79
C ALA A 25 -8.96 -21.81 25.53
N GLY A 26 -10.28 -22.01 25.34
CA GLY A 26 -10.98 -21.53 24.14
C GLY A 26 -11.36 -20.04 24.18
N SER A 27 -11.44 -19.42 25.36
CA SER A 27 -11.92 -18.05 25.49
C SER A 27 -10.83 -16.96 25.33
N LEU A 28 -9.56 -17.35 25.36
CA LEU A 28 -8.46 -16.39 25.20
C LEU A 28 -8.16 -16.14 23.73
N ASP A 29 -8.23 -17.13 22.86
CA ASP A 29 -7.98 -16.97 21.43
C ASP A 29 -9.09 -16.14 20.75
N GLU A 30 -10.36 -16.32 21.14
CA GLU A 30 -11.45 -15.49 20.62
C GLU A 30 -11.35 -14.03 21.08
N ALA A 31 -10.91 -13.76 22.29
CA ALA A 31 -10.74 -12.40 22.81
C ALA A 31 -9.59 -11.65 22.11
N TRP A 32 -8.54 -12.33 21.68
CA TRP A 32 -7.44 -11.74 20.89
C TRP A 32 -7.86 -11.46 19.46
N ALA A 33 -8.57 -12.38 18.81
CA ALA A 33 -9.08 -12.21 17.45
C ALA A 33 -10.03 -11.02 17.33
N ASP A 34 -10.90 -10.79 18.32
CA ASP A 34 -11.81 -9.63 18.32
C ASP A 34 -11.07 -8.30 18.57
N SER A 35 -9.95 -8.33 19.29
CA SER A 35 -9.16 -7.12 19.59
C SER A 35 -8.48 -6.50 18.37
N CYS A 36 -8.21 -7.29 17.32
CA CYS A 36 -7.54 -6.86 16.09
C CYS A 36 -8.48 -6.67 14.90
N ARG A 37 -9.78 -6.76 15.13
CA ARG A 37 -10.77 -6.58 14.06
C ARG A 37 -10.75 -5.18 13.50
N LEU A 38 -10.55 -5.07 12.19
CA LEU A 38 -10.59 -3.81 11.46
C LEU A 38 -12.02 -3.43 11.09
N GLU A 39 -12.31 -2.14 11.10
CA GLU A 39 -13.53 -1.60 10.52
C GLU A 39 -13.55 -1.86 9.00
N THR A 40 -14.72 -2.14 8.45
CA THR A 40 -14.88 -2.38 7.01
C THR A 40 -14.99 -1.10 6.21
N VAL A 41 -15.24 0.05 6.85
CA VAL A 41 -15.41 1.34 6.18
C VAL A 41 -14.36 2.32 6.66
N HIS A 42 -13.59 2.84 5.71
CA HIS A 42 -12.56 3.84 5.94
C HIS A 42 -12.79 5.04 5.03
N GLY A 43 -12.89 6.24 5.60
CA GLY A 43 -13.16 7.47 4.83
C GLY A 43 -14.45 7.41 4.01
N GLY A 44 -15.46 6.68 4.47
CA GLY A 44 -16.73 6.46 3.76
C GLY A 44 -16.69 5.40 2.67
N ILE A 45 -15.57 4.67 2.50
CA ILE A 45 -15.36 3.66 1.47
C ILE A 45 -15.25 2.29 2.13
N ALA A 46 -15.96 1.29 1.59
CA ALA A 46 -15.87 -0.09 2.03
C ALA A 46 -14.62 -0.78 1.48
N PHE A 47 -13.91 -1.51 2.36
CA PHE A 47 -12.74 -2.32 2.03
C PHE A 47 -12.90 -3.74 2.59
N PRO A 48 -12.47 -4.79 1.88
CA PRO A 48 -12.58 -6.19 2.30
C PRO A 48 -11.52 -6.56 3.33
N VAL A 49 -11.53 -5.89 4.48
CA VAL A 49 -10.52 -6.03 5.55
C VAL A 49 -10.52 -7.40 6.20
N GLN A 50 -11.61 -8.19 6.05
CA GLN A 50 -11.72 -9.56 6.57
C GLN A 50 -10.73 -10.55 5.94
N HIS A 51 -10.14 -10.19 4.80
CA HIS A 51 -9.14 -11.02 4.11
C HIS A 51 -7.68 -10.63 4.46
N ILE A 52 -7.51 -9.61 5.31
CA ILE A 52 -6.17 -9.21 5.77
C ILE A 52 -5.66 -10.24 6.78
N PRO A 53 -4.42 -10.73 6.64
CA PRO A 53 -3.82 -11.65 7.61
C PRO A 53 -3.86 -11.09 9.04
N GLU A 54 -4.14 -11.94 10.02
CA GLU A 54 -4.40 -11.52 11.40
C GLU A 54 -3.23 -10.76 12.04
N ASP A 55 -1.98 -11.22 11.78
CA ASP A 55 -0.77 -10.56 12.26
C ASP A 55 -0.65 -9.12 11.72
N TRP A 56 -1.12 -8.88 10.50
CA TRP A 56 -1.20 -7.55 9.91
C TRP A 56 -2.40 -6.76 10.43
N ALA A 57 -3.55 -7.40 10.65
CA ALA A 57 -4.75 -6.72 11.14
C ALA A 57 -4.47 -5.95 12.44
N CYS A 58 -3.76 -6.57 13.41
CA CYS A 58 -3.36 -5.91 14.64
C CYS A 58 -2.45 -4.69 14.40
N ARG A 59 -1.46 -4.81 13.51
CA ARG A 59 -0.55 -3.71 13.19
C ARG A 59 -1.25 -2.54 12.51
N LEU A 60 -2.14 -2.84 11.56
CA LEU A 60 -2.94 -1.83 10.87
C LEU A 60 -3.87 -1.13 11.86
N LYS A 61 -4.59 -1.92 12.67
CA LYS A 61 -5.51 -1.39 13.69
C LYS A 61 -4.82 -0.45 14.65
N PHE A 62 -3.62 -0.81 15.13
CA PHE A 62 -2.85 0.05 16.01
C PHE A 62 -2.59 1.45 15.39
N VAL A 63 -2.21 1.52 14.11
CA VAL A 63 -2.00 2.79 13.40
C VAL A 63 -3.32 3.54 13.19
N ILE A 64 -4.39 2.80 12.84
CA ILE A 64 -5.71 3.38 12.58
C ILE A 64 -6.33 3.94 13.86
N ASP A 65 -6.21 3.26 15.00
CA ASP A 65 -6.78 3.71 16.26
C ASP A 65 -6.00 4.88 16.88
N HIS A 66 -4.70 5.00 16.58
CA HIS A 66 -3.80 6.00 17.17
C HIS A 66 -3.29 7.03 16.15
N TYR A 67 -4.02 7.23 15.06
CA TYR A 67 -3.57 8.14 14.02
C TYR A 67 -3.40 9.58 14.51
N THR A 68 -2.39 10.26 13.99
CA THR A 68 -2.20 11.70 14.14
C THR A 68 -3.04 12.46 13.13
N THR A 69 -3.10 11.93 11.87
CA THR A 69 -3.92 12.49 10.78
C THR A 69 -4.57 11.38 9.98
N ALA A 70 -5.82 11.58 9.57
CA ALA A 70 -6.52 10.76 8.61
C ALA A 70 -6.90 11.63 7.40
N ASN A 71 -6.63 11.13 6.20
CA ASN A 71 -6.82 11.87 4.97
C ASN A 71 -7.49 10.96 3.93
N ALA A 72 -8.46 11.50 3.19
CA ALA A 72 -9.06 10.86 2.04
C ALA A 72 -8.84 11.73 0.80
N LEU A 73 -8.48 11.10 -0.32
CA LEU A 73 -8.29 11.74 -1.62
C LEU A 73 -8.96 10.91 -2.70
N GLY A 74 -9.66 11.56 -3.57
CA GLY A 74 -10.30 10.93 -4.74
C GLY A 74 -11.79 11.25 -4.83
N PRO A 75 -12.44 10.76 -5.90
CA PRO A 75 -11.83 10.05 -7.02
C PRO A 75 -10.86 10.93 -7.83
N LEU A 76 -9.73 10.36 -8.26
CA LEU A 76 -8.71 11.03 -9.05
C LEU A 76 -8.33 10.14 -10.25
N ASN A 77 -8.35 10.73 -11.45
CA ASN A 77 -8.06 9.99 -12.66
C ASN A 77 -6.56 10.02 -12.99
N THR A 78 -6.06 8.87 -13.43
CA THR A 78 -4.72 8.70 -13.98
C THR A 78 -4.85 8.28 -15.44
N ALA A 79 -4.25 9.04 -16.35
CA ALA A 79 -4.33 8.87 -17.79
C ALA A 79 -3.53 7.64 -18.28
N MET A 80 -3.90 6.45 -17.83
CA MET A 80 -3.19 5.20 -18.07
C MET A 80 -4.20 4.05 -18.15
N ASP A 81 -3.98 3.10 -19.07
CA ASP A 81 -4.79 1.89 -19.13
C ASP A 81 -4.48 0.95 -17.95
N ALA A 82 -5.42 0.05 -17.65
CA ALA A 82 -5.33 -0.82 -16.48
C ALA A 82 -4.08 -1.72 -16.49
N SER A 83 -3.70 -2.27 -17.65
CA SER A 83 -2.56 -3.18 -17.76
C SER A 83 -1.26 -2.49 -17.36
N MET A 84 -0.97 -1.32 -17.95
CA MET A 84 0.20 -0.52 -17.66
C MET A 84 0.19 -0.05 -16.19
N TYR A 85 -0.97 0.43 -15.70
CA TYR A 85 -1.11 0.93 -14.34
C TYR A 85 -0.79 -0.15 -13.30
N PHE A 86 -1.37 -1.34 -13.44
CA PHE A 86 -1.11 -2.45 -12.51
C PHE A 86 0.34 -2.94 -12.60
N HIS A 87 0.91 -3.01 -13.80
CA HIS A 87 2.30 -3.39 -13.96
C HIS A 87 3.24 -2.44 -13.22
N LEU A 88 3.08 -1.12 -13.40
CA LEU A 88 3.90 -0.13 -12.69
C LEU A 88 3.67 -0.14 -11.17
N LEU A 89 2.46 -0.46 -10.72
CA LEU A 89 2.13 -0.58 -9.30
C LEU A 89 2.75 -1.83 -8.66
N ASP A 90 2.93 -2.90 -9.46
CA ASP A 90 3.61 -4.14 -9.05
C ASP A 90 5.14 -4.05 -9.15
N HIS A 91 5.65 -3.10 -9.97
CA HIS A 91 7.07 -2.86 -10.20
C HIS A 91 7.48 -1.43 -9.80
N PRO A 92 7.44 -1.07 -8.49
CA PRO A 92 7.78 0.29 -8.03
C PRO A 92 9.16 0.80 -8.46
N PRO A 93 10.23 -0.04 -8.57
CA PRO A 93 11.50 0.40 -9.11
C PRO A 93 11.43 0.86 -10.57
N LEU A 94 10.68 0.16 -11.43
CA LEU A 94 10.43 0.57 -12.80
C LEU A 94 9.69 1.92 -12.85
N ALA A 95 8.61 2.05 -12.06
CA ALA A 95 7.86 3.30 -12.01
C ALA A 95 8.74 4.48 -11.57
N ALA A 96 9.56 4.30 -10.52
CA ALA A 96 10.49 5.32 -10.06
C ALA A 96 11.56 5.66 -11.12
N ALA A 97 12.12 4.66 -11.79
CA ALA A 97 13.12 4.87 -12.83
C ALA A 97 12.55 5.66 -14.04
N LEU A 98 11.36 5.31 -14.52
CA LEU A 98 10.69 6.06 -15.59
C LEU A 98 10.37 7.50 -15.17
N ILE A 99 9.88 7.71 -13.95
CA ILE A 99 9.59 9.04 -13.40
C ILE A 99 10.85 9.91 -13.42
N ASN A 100 12.00 9.37 -13.00
CA ASN A 100 13.26 10.10 -12.98
C ASN A 100 13.80 10.39 -14.38
N ARG A 101 13.82 9.38 -15.25
CA ARG A 101 14.37 9.51 -16.62
C ARG A 101 13.53 10.47 -17.47
N LEU A 102 12.24 10.57 -17.21
CA LEU A 102 11.33 11.51 -17.85
C LEU A 102 11.30 12.89 -17.19
N ASP A 103 12.16 13.16 -16.20
CA ASP A 103 12.24 14.43 -15.44
C ASP A 103 10.92 14.85 -14.78
N LEU A 104 10.16 13.86 -14.29
CA LEU A 104 8.86 14.12 -13.64
C LEU A 104 9.00 14.38 -12.13
N ALA A 105 9.91 13.68 -11.47
CA ALA A 105 10.27 13.81 -10.06
C ALA A 105 11.56 13.02 -9.78
N ASP A 106 12.16 13.22 -8.59
CA ASP A 106 13.34 12.47 -8.12
C ASP A 106 12.91 11.39 -7.12
N TYR A 107 12.29 10.31 -7.63
CA TYR A 107 11.84 9.18 -6.81
C TYR A 107 12.84 8.04 -6.85
N LYS A 108 12.97 7.32 -5.72
CA LYS A 108 13.75 6.09 -5.64
C LYS A 108 12.90 4.98 -5.04
N ALA A 109 13.03 3.79 -5.61
CA ALA A 109 12.42 2.59 -5.06
C ALA A 109 13.35 1.40 -5.25
N GLU A 110 13.50 0.57 -4.22
CA GLU A 110 14.36 -0.61 -4.24
C GLU A 110 13.63 -1.78 -3.60
N MET A 111 13.51 -2.90 -4.30
CA MET A 111 12.90 -4.10 -3.75
C MET A 111 13.70 -4.63 -2.55
N ARG A 112 13.02 -5.01 -1.49
CA ARG A 112 13.57 -5.58 -0.27
C ARG A 112 12.98 -6.96 0.07
N GLY A 113 12.18 -7.49 -0.84
CA GLY A 113 11.50 -8.78 -0.73
C GLY A 113 10.11 -8.75 -1.37
N PRO A 114 9.39 -9.86 -1.39
CA PRO A 114 8.05 -9.93 -1.98
C PRO A 114 7.10 -8.92 -1.34
N GLY A 115 6.51 -8.04 -2.16
CA GLY A 115 5.60 -6.99 -1.73
C GLY A 115 6.20 -5.97 -0.76
N ARG A 116 7.54 -5.92 -0.65
CA ARG A 116 8.24 -5.01 0.27
C ARG A 116 9.35 -4.26 -0.46
N TRP A 117 9.35 -2.94 -0.32
CA TRP A 117 10.39 -2.09 -0.91
C TRP A 117 10.73 -0.90 -0.03
N TRP A 118 11.93 -0.40 -0.18
CA TRP A 118 12.31 0.91 0.31
C TRP A 118 11.96 1.96 -0.73
N ALA A 119 11.48 3.13 -0.29
CA ALA A 119 11.13 4.24 -1.17
C ALA A 119 11.63 5.56 -0.60
N ASN A 120 11.95 6.50 -1.51
CA ASN A 120 12.35 7.88 -1.20
C ASN A 120 11.69 8.82 -2.21
N ASP A 121 11.11 9.92 -1.70
CA ASP A 121 10.37 10.88 -2.53
C ASP A 121 11.21 12.06 -3.07
N GLY A 122 12.54 12.03 -2.87
CA GLY A 122 13.43 13.13 -3.25
C GLY A 122 13.25 14.43 -2.43
N GLU A 123 12.24 14.47 -1.55
CA GLU A 123 11.89 15.65 -0.74
C GLU A 123 11.99 15.40 0.75
N GLY A 124 12.87 14.48 1.14
CA GLY A 124 13.18 14.17 2.52
C GLY A 124 12.29 13.14 3.20
N THR A 125 11.34 12.50 2.50
CA THR A 125 10.60 11.35 3.02
C THR A 125 11.19 10.07 2.46
N GLU A 126 11.54 9.15 3.35
CA GLU A 126 12.02 7.81 2.99
C GLU A 126 11.51 6.79 3.98
N GLY A 127 11.36 5.55 3.53
CA GLY A 127 10.91 4.47 4.39
C GLY A 127 10.65 3.16 3.69
N MET A 128 10.20 2.21 4.48
CA MET A 128 9.78 0.89 4.02
C MET A 128 8.29 0.91 3.72
N VAL A 129 7.92 0.30 2.61
CA VAL A 129 6.54 0.06 2.20
C VAL A 129 6.33 -1.44 2.12
N GLN A 130 5.25 -1.92 2.72
CA GLN A 130 4.81 -3.31 2.67
C GLN A 130 3.41 -3.37 2.08
N LEU A 131 3.23 -4.12 1.00
CA LEU A 131 1.92 -4.53 0.50
C LEU A 131 1.38 -5.61 1.43
N VAL A 132 0.30 -5.32 2.13
CA VAL A 132 -0.32 -6.20 3.13
C VAL A 132 -1.45 -7.02 2.52
N TYR A 133 -2.23 -6.39 1.64
CA TYR A 133 -3.35 -7.01 0.97
C TYR A 133 -3.49 -6.51 -0.46
N GLN A 134 -3.82 -7.42 -1.36
CA GLN A 134 -4.03 -7.13 -2.77
C GLN A 134 -5.21 -7.91 -3.31
N GLU A 135 -6.12 -7.20 -3.94
CA GLU A 135 -7.17 -7.69 -4.80
C GLU A 135 -7.24 -6.82 -6.06
N ARG A 136 -7.97 -7.25 -7.10
CA ARG A 136 -7.98 -6.56 -8.39
C ARG A 136 -8.26 -5.04 -8.30
N ALA A 137 -9.17 -4.63 -7.40
CA ALA A 137 -9.59 -3.25 -7.26
C ALA A 137 -9.08 -2.56 -5.99
N ILE A 138 -8.37 -3.28 -5.13
CA ILE A 138 -8.02 -2.81 -3.79
C ILE A 138 -6.61 -3.25 -3.43
N ARG A 139 -5.85 -2.33 -2.81
CA ARG A 139 -4.59 -2.62 -2.14
C ARG A 139 -4.53 -1.96 -0.79
N VAL A 140 -3.89 -2.63 0.15
CA VAL A 140 -3.61 -2.09 1.48
C VAL A 140 -2.12 -2.12 1.72
N TYR A 141 -1.56 -0.97 2.06
CA TYR A 141 -0.15 -0.81 2.34
C TYR A 141 0.08 -0.39 3.78
N TYR A 142 1.14 -0.92 4.37
CA TYR A 142 1.70 -0.47 5.62
C TYR A 142 3.06 0.19 5.36
N LEU A 143 3.28 1.35 5.94
CA LEU A 143 4.48 2.13 5.74
C LEU A 143 5.13 2.47 7.08
N GLU A 144 6.45 2.40 7.14
CA GLU A 144 7.27 2.94 8.23
C GLU A 144 8.37 3.80 7.64
N GLY A 145 8.51 5.03 8.13
CA GLY A 145 9.47 5.92 7.53
C GLY A 145 9.79 7.15 8.35
N THR A 146 10.65 7.97 7.76
CA THR A 146 11.10 9.24 8.34
C THR A 146 10.88 10.36 7.34
N HIS A 147 10.64 11.55 7.87
CA HIS A 147 10.62 12.78 7.08
C HIS A 147 11.61 13.78 7.69
N ARG A 148 12.53 14.26 6.85
CA ARG A 148 13.49 15.32 7.17
C ARG A 148 13.10 16.59 6.45
N SER A 149 12.98 17.68 7.19
CA SER A 149 12.62 18.98 6.65
C SER A 149 13.57 20.04 7.20
N ARG A 150 13.81 21.11 6.44
CA ARG A 150 14.57 22.27 6.95
C ARG A 150 13.82 23.06 8.02
N LEU A 151 12.49 22.93 8.05
CA LEU A 151 11.61 23.72 8.92
C LEU A 151 11.05 22.94 10.12
N LEU A 152 11.11 21.61 10.09
CA LEU A 152 10.55 20.72 11.11
C LEU A 152 11.64 19.80 11.64
N PRO A 153 11.58 19.36 12.91
CA PRO A 153 12.42 18.28 13.41
C PRO A 153 12.27 17.03 12.55
N ASN A 154 13.27 16.14 12.55
CA ASN A 154 13.14 14.83 11.93
C ASN A 154 11.97 14.09 12.56
N VAL A 155 11.02 13.69 11.73
CA VAL A 155 9.79 13.04 12.16
C VAL A 155 9.81 11.60 11.65
N SER A 156 9.63 10.64 12.56
CA SER A 156 9.36 9.24 12.21
C SER A 156 7.91 8.90 12.49
N GLY A 157 7.42 7.91 11.74
CA GLY A 157 6.03 7.49 11.88
C GLY A 157 5.69 6.28 11.03
N LYS A 158 4.42 5.91 11.15
CA LYS A 158 3.80 4.79 10.45
C LYS A 158 2.59 5.28 9.70
N ALA A 159 2.26 4.61 8.60
CA ALA A 159 1.03 4.90 7.90
C ALA A 159 0.36 3.62 7.40
N VAL A 160 -0.95 3.68 7.27
CA VAL A 160 -1.77 2.68 6.59
C VAL A 160 -2.44 3.40 5.44
N VAL A 161 -2.29 2.84 4.24
CA VAL A 161 -2.91 3.39 3.03
C VAL A 161 -3.82 2.34 2.41
N PHE A 162 -5.08 2.68 2.31
CA PHE A 162 -6.09 1.94 1.55
C PHE A 162 -6.22 2.61 0.18
N LEU A 163 -5.97 1.84 -0.87
CA LEU A 163 -6.10 2.26 -2.26
C LEU A 163 -7.22 1.48 -2.93
N ARG A 164 -8.23 2.16 -3.42
CA ARG A 164 -9.27 1.62 -4.28
C ARG A 164 -9.07 2.14 -5.71
N MET A 165 -9.15 1.22 -6.67
CA MET A 165 -8.91 1.48 -8.08
C MET A 165 -10.10 1.03 -8.92
N GLY A 166 -10.37 1.75 -9.99
CA GLY A 166 -11.37 1.38 -10.98
C GLY A 166 -10.95 1.89 -12.36
N THR A 167 -11.54 1.32 -13.41
CA THR A 167 -11.37 1.81 -14.79
C THR A 167 -12.52 2.74 -15.14
N VAL A 168 -12.20 3.86 -15.79
CA VAL A 168 -13.16 4.80 -16.31
C VAL A 168 -12.84 5.14 -17.75
N LYS A 169 -13.84 5.54 -18.53
CA LYS A 169 -13.63 6.10 -19.87
C LYS A 169 -13.65 7.61 -19.80
N GLU A 170 -12.59 8.21 -20.32
CA GLU A 170 -12.53 9.66 -20.50
C GLU A 170 -13.47 10.12 -21.64
N PRO A 171 -13.86 11.40 -21.70
CA PRO A 171 -14.64 11.94 -22.82
C PRO A 171 -13.99 11.74 -24.20
N SER A 172 -12.67 11.61 -24.23
CA SER A 172 -11.88 11.26 -25.43
C SER A 172 -12.05 9.82 -25.90
N GLY A 173 -12.73 8.96 -25.12
CA GLY A 173 -12.88 7.52 -25.36
C GLY A 173 -11.73 6.67 -24.82
N HIS A 174 -10.64 7.29 -24.35
CA HIS A 174 -9.52 6.57 -23.76
C HIS A 174 -9.87 6.01 -22.38
N GLU A 175 -9.26 4.87 -22.06
CA GLU A 175 -9.32 4.32 -20.71
C GLU A 175 -8.41 5.10 -19.76
N ALA A 176 -8.85 5.28 -18.52
CA ALA A 176 -8.08 5.85 -17.43
C ALA A 176 -8.36 5.08 -16.14
N MET A 177 -7.44 5.16 -15.19
CA MET A 177 -7.61 4.59 -13.86
C MET A 177 -8.16 5.66 -12.91
N GLU A 178 -9.29 5.35 -12.26
CA GLU A 178 -9.83 6.15 -11.18
C GLU A 178 -9.32 5.61 -9.84
N ASN A 179 -8.77 6.50 -9.03
CA ASN A 179 -8.12 6.15 -7.77
C ASN A 179 -8.76 6.89 -6.60
N THR A 180 -9.01 6.17 -5.51
CA THR A 180 -9.39 6.74 -4.22
C THR A 180 -8.48 6.19 -3.14
N LEU A 181 -7.88 7.09 -2.35
CA LEU A 181 -6.97 6.73 -1.26
C LEU A 181 -7.54 7.19 0.08
N VAL A 182 -7.37 6.33 1.10
CA VAL A 182 -7.55 6.71 2.50
C VAL A 182 -6.24 6.40 3.23
N ALA A 183 -5.68 7.41 3.88
CA ALA A 183 -4.39 7.29 4.56
C ALA A 183 -4.52 7.69 6.02
N TYR A 184 -4.15 6.80 6.92
CA TYR A 184 -3.96 7.05 8.35
C TYR A 184 -2.48 7.17 8.62
N THR A 185 -2.05 8.28 9.21
CA THR A 185 -0.64 8.51 9.57
C THR A 185 -0.53 8.70 11.08
N MET A 186 0.33 7.92 11.70
CA MET A 186 0.68 7.99 13.11
C MET A 186 2.13 8.41 13.25
N LEU A 187 2.38 9.49 13.98
CA LEU A 187 3.74 9.93 14.32
C LEU A 187 4.20 9.28 15.60
N ASP A 188 5.50 9.03 15.69
CA ASP A 188 6.10 8.50 16.92
C ASP A 188 6.01 9.51 18.07
N ASN A 189 5.67 9.01 19.26
CA ASN A 189 5.42 9.82 20.46
C ASN A 189 6.58 10.73 20.88
N ARG A 190 7.82 10.44 20.47
CA ARG A 190 9.00 11.26 20.78
C ARG A 190 8.92 12.67 20.18
N VAL A 191 8.17 12.84 19.10
CA VAL A 191 7.97 14.14 18.43
C VAL A 191 6.79 14.89 19.06
N LEU A 192 5.87 14.16 19.68
CA LEU A 192 4.59 14.69 20.17
C LEU A 192 4.62 15.20 21.61
N SER A 193 5.66 14.88 22.40
CA SER A 193 5.75 15.27 23.81
C SER A 193 6.05 16.77 23.98
N GLY A 194 5.04 17.60 23.86
CA GLY A 194 5.09 19.04 24.16
C GLY A 194 4.52 19.97 23.07
N LEU A 195 4.45 19.58 21.82
CA LEU A 195 3.98 20.43 20.70
C LEU A 195 2.92 19.76 19.82
N ALA A 196 2.39 18.61 20.24
CA ALA A 196 1.55 17.74 19.41
C ALA A 196 0.32 18.43 18.82
N SER A 197 -0.38 19.25 19.61
CA SER A 197 -1.60 19.92 19.14
C SER A 197 -1.33 20.99 18.08
N LEU A 198 -0.16 21.65 18.16
CA LEU A 198 0.25 22.67 17.21
C LEU A 198 0.79 22.08 15.90
N LEU A 199 1.38 20.88 15.94
CA LEU A 199 1.97 20.23 14.77
C LEU A 199 0.96 19.42 13.94
N ARG A 200 -0.15 18.97 14.52
CA ARG A 200 -1.17 18.18 13.81
C ARG A 200 -1.64 18.81 12.49
N PRO A 201 -2.03 20.10 12.44
CA PRO A 201 -2.48 20.72 11.19
C PRO A 201 -1.37 20.75 10.13
N LEU A 202 -0.11 21.03 10.54
CA LEU A 202 1.05 21.09 9.64
C LEU A 202 1.38 19.72 9.06
N VAL A 203 1.32 18.67 9.87
CA VAL A 203 1.52 17.29 9.44
C VAL A 203 0.43 16.88 8.45
N GLY A 204 -0.84 17.11 8.78
CA GLY A 204 -1.97 16.80 7.89
C GLY A 204 -1.86 17.49 6.53
N ALA A 205 -1.56 18.79 6.53
CA ALA A 205 -1.35 19.54 5.30
C ALA A 205 -0.16 19.02 4.48
N THR A 206 0.92 18.60 5.14
CA THR A 206 2.10 18.01 4.49
C THR A 206 1.79 16.65 3.87
N VAL A 207 1.08 15.77 4.59
CA VAL A 207 0.65 14.46 4.08
C VAL A 207 -0.24 14.64 2.85
N ILE A 208 -1.29 15.46 2.93
CA ILE A 208 -2.19 15.72 1.78
C ILE A 208 -1.42 16.26 0.58
N ARG A 209 -0.52 17.21 0.78
CA ARG A 209 0.30 17.78 -0.30
C ARG A 209 1.15 16.72 -0.97
N LYS A 210 1.81 15.83 -0.20
CA LYS A 210 2.64 14.75 -0.73
C LYS A 210 1.82 13.70 -1.47
N LEU A 211 0.68 13.31 -0.94
CA LEU A 211 -0.24 12.40 -1.63
C LEU A 211 -0.73 12.98 -2.97
N ARG A 212 -1.17 14.24 -2.98
CA ARG A 212 -1.58 14.93 -4.22
C ARG A 212 -0.45 15.04 -5.23
N LYS A 213 0.76 15.37 -4.76
CA LYS A 213 1.94 15.43 -5.62
C LYS A 213 2.25 14.06 -6.22
N GLY A 214 2.25 12.99 -5.41
CA GLY A 214 2.48 11.63 -5.89
C GLY A 214 1.49 11.23 -7.00
N ILE A 215 0.19 11.46 -6.79
CA ILE A 215 -0.82 11.17 -7.80
C ILE A 215 -0.62 12.03 -9.06
N ALA A 216 -0.30 13.31 -8.91
CA ALA A 216 -0.02 14.18 -10.06
C ALA A 216 1.19 13.71 -10.87
N VAL A 217 2.24 13.22 -10.22
CA VAL A 217 3.43 12.64 -10.90
C VAL A 217 3.05 11.37 -11.65
N VAL A 218 2.29 10.47 -11.03
CA VAL A 218 1.81 9.23 -11.70
C VAL A 218 0.90 9.56 -12.88
N ASN A 219 0.02 10.57 -12.75
CA ASN A 219 -0.80 11.03 -13.88
C ASN A 219 0.04 11.60 -15.02
N ARG A 220 1.08 12.39 -14.71
CA ARG A 220 2.03 12.89 -15.72
C ARG A 220 2.78 11.76 -16.42
N LEU A 221 3.20 10.73 -15.69
CA LEU A 221 3.78 9.52 -16.27
C LEU A 221 2.80 8.85 -17.24
N GLY A 222 1.53 8.71 -16.85
CA GLY A 222 0.48 8.18 -17.73
C GLY A 222 0.30 9.00 -19.01
N LEU A 223 0.35 10.31 -18.91
CA LEU A 223 0.31 11.20 -20.09
C LEU A 223 1.53 11.03 -20.99
N GLU A 224 2.76 10.89 -20.46
CA GLU A 224 3.96 10.60 -21.25
C GLU A 224 3.82 9.25 -21.97
N ILE A 225 3.39 8.20 -21.27
CA ILE A 225 3.15 6.87 -21.82
C ILE A 225 2.13 6.92 -22.98
N ARG A 226 1.08 7.72 -22.83
CA ARG A 226 0.01 7.84 -23.82
C ARG A 226 0.39 8.67 -25.03
N GLN A 227 1.06 9.82 -24.79
CA GLN A 227 1.31 10.83 -25.81
C GLN A 227 2.66 10.70 -26.50
N ARG A 228 3.66 10.13 -25.82
CA ARG A 228 5.06 10.01 -26.27
C ARG A 228 5.63 8.63 -25.96
N PRO A 229 4.99 7.52 -26.41
CA PRO A 229 5.44 6.18 -26.10
C PRO A 229 6.86 5.88 -26.58
N GLU A 230 7.27 6.47 -27.70
CA GLU A 230 8.64 6.38 -28.25
C GLU A 230 9.68 7.00 -27.32
N ARG A 231 9.36 8.11 -26.65
CA ARG A 231 10.24 8.72 -25.64
C ARG A 231 10.37 7.81 -24.42
N VAL A 232 9.27 7.24 -23.95
CA VAL A 232 9.28 6.29 -22.81
C VAL A 232 10.17 5.08 -23.13
N LEU A 233 10.06 4.52 -24.34
CA LEU A 233 10.90 3.40 -24.78
C LEU A 233 12.37 3.81 -24.92
N PHE A 234 12.65 5.01 -25.46
CA PHE A 234 14.00 5.54 -25.54
C PHE A 234 14.61 5.62 -24.14
N GLU A 235 13.97 6.29 -23.21
CA GLU A 235 14.43 6.41 -21.83
C GLU A 235 14.60 5.06 -21.11
N ALA A 236 13.73 4.08 -21.42
CA ALA A 236 13.85 2.75 -20.85
C ALA A 236 15.08 1.97 -21.36
N THR A 237 15.57 2.28 -22.57
CA THR A 237 16.68 1.60 -23.24
C THR A 237 17.99 2.39 -23.21
N ASP A 238 17.95 3.67 -22.83
CA ASP A 238 19.15 4.52 -22.72
C ASP A 238 20.11 3.99 -21.64
N PRO A 239 21.43 3.95 -21.90
CA PRO A 239 22.39 3.38 -20.96
C PRO A 239 22.47 4.09 -19.59
N PRO A 240 22.53 3.33 -18.48
CA PRO A 240 22.31 1.89 -18.40
C PRO A 240 20.84 1.53 -18.61
N PRO A 241 20.50 0.54 -19.45
CA PRO A 241 19.12 0.18 -19.71
C PRO A 241 18.42 -0.31 -18.44
N LEU A 242 17.09 -0.21 -18.42
CA LEU A 242 16.27 -0.84 -17.38
C LEU A 242 16.35 -2.38 -17.50
N PRO A 243 15.93 -3.15 -16.48
CA PRO A 243 15.89 -4.61 -16.55
C PRO A 243 15.20 -5.12 -17.82
N ASP A 244 15.75 -6.18 -18.41
CA ASP A 244 15.27 -6.71 -19.70
C ASP A 244 13.77 -7.08 -19.68
N GLU A 245 13.27 -7.61 -18.58
CA GLU A 245 11.85 -7.94 -18.39
C GLU A 245 10.96 -6.70 -18.46
N ASP A 246 11.37 -5.59 -17.84
CA ASP A 246 10.66 -4.32 -17.83
C ASP A 246 10.67 -3.69 -19.24
N VAL A 247 11.82 -3.73 -19.92
CA VAL A 247 11.96 -3.24 -21.31
C VAL A 247 11.11 -4.07 -22.25
N ALA A 248 11.07 -5.41 -22.09
CA ALA A 248 10.24 -6.28 -22.91
C ALA A 248 8.74 -5.96 -22.73
N PHE A 249 8.28 -5.82 -21.49
CA PHE A 249 6.91 -5.41 -21.22
C PHE A 249 6.57 -4.06 -21.85
N LEU A 250 7.43 -3.04 -21.71
CA LEU A 250 7.19 -1.72 -22.28
C LEU A 250 7.12 -1.77 -23.81
N LYS A 251 8.00 -2.54 -24.47
CA LYS A 251 7.96 -2.74 -25.94
C LYS A 251 6.65 -3.37 -26.39
N GLU A 252 6.18 -4.39 -25.69
CA GLU A 252 4.90 -5.04 -25.99
C GLU A 252 3.71 -4.09 -25.78
N ALA A 253 3.65 -3.45 -24.60
CA ALA A 253 2.53 -2.58 -24.23
C ALA A 253 2.45 -1.29 -25.06
N LEU A 254 3.58 -0.76 -25.54
CA LEU A 254 3.66 0.52 -26.25
C LEU A 254 3.85 0.33 -27.77
N GLY A 255 4.48 -0.78 -28.21
CA GLY A 255 4.79 -1.03 -29.63
C GLY A 255 3.56 -1.21 -30.53
N GLY A 256 2.43 -1.62 -29.97
CA GLY A 256 1.16 -1.73 -30.71
C GLY A 256 0.40 -0.42 -30.94
N LYS A 257 0.82 0.67 -30.33
CA LYS A 257 0.09 1.96 -30.33
C LYS A 257 0.62 3.01 -31.30
N GLY A 258 1.74 2.79 -32.01
CA GLY A 258 2.43 3.90 -32.66
C GLY A 258 3.27 3.67 -33.91
N LEU A 259 3.10 2.57 -34.67
CA LEU A 259 3.70 2.50 -36.00
C LEU A 259 2.59 2.65 -37.05
N PRO A 260 2.51 3.80 -37.78
CA PRO A 260 1.80 3.81 -39.04
C PRO A 260 2.48 2.76 -39.91
N SER A 261 1.71 1.77 -40.38
CA SER A 261 2.18 0.77 -41.35
C SER A 261 2.77 1.54 -42.54
N MET A 262 4.09 1.54 -42.68
CA MET A 262 4.72 1.87 -43.93
C MET A 262 4.44 0.74 -44.90
N SER A 263 3.19 0.66 -45.37
CA SER A 263 2.85 -0.12 -46.55
C SER A 263 3.60 0.48 -47.72
N GLY A 264 4.61 -0.28 -48.17
CA GLY A 264 5.47 0.07 -49.28
C GLY A 264 4.66 0.45 -50.52
N HIS A 265 4.89 1.65 -50.99
CA HIS A 265 4.63 2.03 -52.36
C HIS A 265 5.70 1.38 -53.23
N SER A 266 5.45 0.13 -53.59
CA SER A 266 6.14 -0.51 -54.71
C SER A 266 5.68 0.20 -55.99
N GLY A 267 6.35 1.25 -56.37
CA GLY A 267 6.23 1.88 -57.64
C GLY A 267 6.78 0.93 -58.72
N ARG A 268 5.90 0.23 -59.41
CA ARG A 268 6.19 -0.42 -60.67
C ARG A 268 6.30 0.66 -61.75
N SER A 269 7.50 0.97 -62.13
CA SER A 269 7.83 1.59 -63.42
C SER A 269 8.00 0.44 -64.43
N THR A 270 7.25 0.43 -65.45
CA THR A 270 7.52 -0.32 -66.69
C THR A 270 7.21 0.55 -67.91
N PRO A 271 7.82 0.28 -69.02
CA PRO A 271 8.61 1.17 -69.86
C PRO A 271 7.77 1.93 -70.86
#